data_67b33702fd5fdcc77530f2a2fe02a5fd
#
_entry.id   67b33702fd5fdcc77530f2a2fe02a5fd
#
_cell.length_a   1.000
_cell.length_b   1.000
_cell.length_c   1.000
_cell.angle_alpha   90.00
_cell.angle_beta   90.00
_cell.angle_gamma   90.00
#
_symmetry.space_group_name_H-M   'P 1'
#
loop_
_entity.id
_entity.type
_entity.pdbx_description
1 polymer ?
#
loop_
_entity_poly.entity_id
_entity_poly.type
_entity_poly.pdbx_seq_one_letter_code
_entity_poly.pdbx_strand_id
1 'polypeptide(L)'
;MKSIQIRTSEVARVAAKNIVINGSDTITAVAKSAELQALKASLMRGQIKTWLYKKVNGKIRQCTGTLFNSLVKSMTVGGHTPKKVFGQFAYIEIFSDGHCEWRSFREENFIGTIEN
;
A
#
# COMPACT_ATOMS: atom_id res chain seq x y z
N MET A 1 14.21 -10.99 -16.09
CA MET A 1 13.10 -10.41 -15.29
C MET A 1 13.45 -10.46 -13.81
N LYS A 2 13.41 -9.30 -13.17
CA LYS A 2 13.70 -9.27 -11.73
C LYS A 2 12.52 -9.81 -10.96
N SER A 3 12.75 -10.79 -10.12
CA SER A 3 11.73 -11.28 -9.21
C SER A 3 11.46 -10.26 -8.11
N ILE A 4 10.23 -10.17 -7.66
CA ILE A 4 9.86 -9.35 -6.51
C ILE A 4 10.35 -10.06 -5.27
N GLN A 5 11.21 -9.38 -4.51
CA GLN A 5 11.66 -9.92 -3.22
C GLN A 5 10.75 -9.43 -2.12
N ILE A 6 10.11 -10.36 -1.44
CA ILE A 6 9.26 -10.07 -0.29
C ILE A 6 10.06 -10.37 0.95
N ARG A 7 10.22 -9.38 1.82
CA ARG A 7 10.95 -9.56 3.08
C ARG A 7 10.09 -10.33 4.07
N THR A 8 10.56 -11.49 4.47
CA THR A 8 9.86 -12.34 5.44
C THR A 8 9.57 -11.61 6.75
N SER A 9 10.51 -10.79 7.23
CA SER A 9 10.32 -10.00 8.45
C SER A 9 9.16 -9.01 8.34
N GLU A 10 8.99 -8.37 7.18
CA GLU A 10 7.87 -7.44 6.96
C GLU A 10 6.54 -8.17 6.88
N VAL A 11 6.50 -9.34 6.23
CA VAL A 11 5.31 -10.17 6.19
C VAL A 11 4.90 -10.57 7.60
N ALA A 12 5.83 -11.03 8.42
CA ALA A 12 5.56 -11.46 9.79
C ALA A 12 5.07 -10.28 10.65
N ARG A 13 5.68 -9.11 10.50
CA ARG A 13 5.30 -7.90 11.25
C ARG A 13 3.86 -7.49 10.97
N VAL A 14 3.50 -7.37 9.70
CA VAL A 14 2.15 -6.96 9.31
C VAL A 14 1.13 -8.04 9.62
N ALA A 15 1.49 -9.32 9.46
CA ALA A 15 0.63 -10.43 9.84
C ALA A 15 0.30 -10.39 11.34
N ALA A 16 1.29 -10.12 12.19
CA ALA A 16 1.07 -9.99 13.64
C ALA A 16 0.08 -8.86 13.94
N LYS A 17 0.18 -7.72 13.27
CA LYS A 17 -0.78 -6.62 13.41
C LYS A 17 -2.19 -7.04 13.01
N ASN A 18 -2.34 -7.77 11.92
CA ASN A 18 -3.65 -8.26 11.49
C ASN A 18 -4.26 -9.23 12.50
N ILE A 19 -3.46 -10.08 13.12
CA ILE A 19 -3.95 -11.01 14.16
C ILE A 19 -4.42 -10.23 15.38
N VAL A 20 -3.60 -9.30 15.87
CA VAL A 20 -3.87 -8.57 17.12
C VAL A 20 -4.98 -7.54 16.94
N ILE A 21 -4.92 -6.74 15.87
CA ILE A 21 -5.84 -5.59 15.68
C ILE A 21 -7.14 -6.04 15.04
N ASN A 22 -7.09 -6.89 14.02
CA ASN A 22 -8.27 -7.28 13.22
C ASN A 22 -8.84 -8.63 13.61
N GLY A 23 -8.21 -9.37 14.52
CA GLY A 23 -8.66 -10.70 14.93
C GLY A 23 -8.57 -11.73 13.81
N SER A 24 -7.72 -11.50 12.82
CA SER A 24 -7.56 -12.42 11.69
C SER A 24 -6.92 -13.73 12.14
N ASP A 25 -7.29 -14.84 11.50
CA ASP A 25 -6.56 -16.09 11.69
C ASP A 25 -5.17 -15.99 11.05
N THR A 26 -4.27 -16.90 11.44
CA THR A 26 -2.86 -16.84 11.02
C THR A 26 -2.71 -16.94 9.50
N ILE A 27 -3.44 -17.85 8.85
CA ILE A 27 -3.33 -18.05 7.40
C ILE A 27 -3.79 -16.81 6.65
N THR A 28 -4.94 -16.25 7.00
CA THR A 28 -5.46 -15.02 6.39
C THR A 28 -4.53 -13.84 6.63
N ALA A 29 -4.00 -13.70 7.84
CA ALA A 29 -3.10 -12.60 8.17
C ALA A 29 -1.80 -12.67 7.37
N VAL A 30 -1.21 -13.84 7.21
CA VAL A 30 0.02 -14.04 6.43
C VAL A 30 -0.26 -13.77 4.95
N ALA A 31 -1.37 -14.30 4.41
CA ALA A 31 -1.72 -14.09 3.01
C ALA A 31 -1.93 -12.60 2.69
N LYS A 32 -2.65 -11.88 3.52
CA LYS A 32 -2.85 -10.42 3.37
C LYS A 32 -1.54 -9.66 3.43
N SER A 33 -0.69 -10.02 4.39
CA SER A 33 0.60 -9.36 4.56
C SER A 33 1.50 -9.58 3.35
N ALA A 34 1.55 -10.81 2.82
CA ALA A 34 2.34 -11.13 1.63
C ALA A 34 1.81 -10.35 0.41
N GLU A 35 0.50 -10.27 0.25
CA GLU A 35 -0.12 -9.51 -0.84
C GLU A 35 0.20 -8.02 -0.75
N LEU A 36 0.18 -7.45 0.46
CA LEU A 36 0.56 -6.05 0.67
C LEU A 36 2.02 -5.81 0.30
N GLN A 37 2.94 -6.70 0.69
CA GLN A 37 4.34 -6.53 0.36
C GLN A 37 4.56 -6.63 -1.16
N ALA A 38 3.84 -7.51 -1.84
CA ALA A 38 3.88 -7.61 -3.30
C ALA A 38 3.36 -6.34 -3.96
N LEU A 39 2.28 -5.75 -3.44
CA LEU A 39 1.76 -4.47 -3.91
C LEU A 39 2.81 -3.37 -3.76
N LYS A 40 3.41 -3.23 -2.59
CA LYS A 40 4.44 -2.22 -2.35
C LYS A 40 5.60 -2.34 -3.35
N ALA A 41 6.07 -3.56 -3.55
CA ALA A 41 7.16 -3.82 -4.49
C ALA A 41 6.78 -3.43 -5.92
N SER A 42 5.55 -3.74 -6.34
CA SER A 42 5.05 -3.37 -7.67
C SER A 42 4.99 -1.86 -7.86
N LEU A 43 4.48 -1.13 -6.88
CA LEU A 43 4.39 0.34 -6.94
C LEU A 43 5.78 0.96 -6.99
N MET A 44 6.72 0.46 -6.20
CA MET A 44 8.11 0.96 -6.18
C MET A 44 8.85 0.66 -7.48
N ARG A 45 8.41 -0.33 -8.25
CA ARG A 45 8.92 -0.62 -9.59
C ARG A 45 8.27 0.24 -10.68
N GLY A 46 7.39 1.14 -10.29
CA GLY A 46 6.74 2.07 -11.22
C GLY A 46 5.44 1.58 -11.82
N GLN A 47 4.91 0.47 -11.34
CA GLN A 47 3.63 -0.05 -11.84
C GLN A 47 2.47 0.74 -11.23
N ILE A 48 1.37 0.81 -11.98
CA ILE A 48 0.10 1.37 -11.51
C ILE A 48 -0.79 0.20 -11.10
N LYS A 49 -1.29 0.24 -9.87
CA LYS A 49 -2.13 -0.84 -9.33
C LYS A 49 -3.39 -0.27 -8.69
N THR A 50 -4.40 -1.12 -8.60
CA THR A 50 -5.66 -0.80 -7.91
C THR A 50 -5.82 -1.78 -6.75
N TRP A 51 -6.25 -1.27 -5.60
CA TRP A 51 -6.45 -2.09 -4.42
C TRP A 51 -7.56 -1.51 -3.54
N LEU A 52 -7.95 -2.30 -2.53
CA LEU A 52 -8.93 -1.92 -1.53
C LEU A 52 -8.27 -1.79 -0.16
N TYR A 53 -8.68 -0.79 0.59
CA TYR A 53 -8.31 -0.69 2.00
C TYR A 53 -9.46 -0.10 2.81
N LYS A 54 -9.40 -0.30 4.12
CA LYS A 54 -10.38 0.21 5.05
C LYS A 54 -9.93 1.57 5.57
N LYS A 55 -10.80 2.56 5.43
CA LYS A 55 -10.54 3.91 5.96
C LYS A 55 -10.68 3.91 7.49
N VAL A 56 -10.16 4.96 8.12
CA VAL A 56 -10.25 5.14 9.58
C VAL A 56 -11.70 5.11 10.06
N ASN A 57 -12.64 5.60 9.24
CA ASN A 57 -14.06 5.59 9.58
C ASN A 57 -14.75 4.23 9.33
N GLY A 58 -14.01 3.20 8.97
CA GLY A 58 -14.51 1.85 8.73
C GLY A 58 -15.03 1.58 7.32
N LYS A 59 -15.12 2.59 6.47
CA LYS A 59 -15.58 2.42 5.09
C LYS A 59 -14.49 1.84 4.21
N ILE A 60 -14.86 0.97 3.28
CA ILE A 60 -13.94 0.39 2.30
C ILE A 60 -13.75 1.39 1.16
N ARG A 61 -12.50 1.59 0.77
CA ARG A 61 -12.15 2.48 -0.33
C ARG A 61 -11.37 1.70 -1.38
N GLN A 62 -11.74 1.91 -2.65
CA GLN A 62 -10.95 1.46 -3.79
C GLN A 62 -10.08 2.63 -4.26
N CYS A 63 -8.80 2.36 -4.50
CA CYS A 63 -7.88 3.38 -4.99
C CYS A 63 -6.97 2.82 -6.08
N THR A 64 -6.48 3.71 -6.93
CA THR A 64 -5.48 3.41 -7.95
C THR A 64 -4.28 4.31 -7.70
N GLY A 65 -3.09 3.73 -7.68
CA GLY A 65 -1.91 4.52 -7.34
C GLY A 65 -0.61 3.93 -7.86
N THR A 66 0.46 4.66 -7.58
CA THR A 66 1.81 4.30 -8.02
C THR A 66 2.85 4.98 -7.16
N LEU A 67 4.10 4.53 -7.30
CA LEU A 67 5.29 5.22 -6.82
C LEU A 67 6.29 5.34 -7.97
N PHE A 68 5.78 5.63 -9.17
CA PHE A 68 6.60 5.82 -10.35
C PHE A 68 7.59 6.98 -10.13
N ASN A 69 8.87 6.74 -10.39
CA ASN A 69 9.95 7.62 -9.96
C ASN A 69 9.81 9.07 -10.45
N SER A 70 9.49 9.26 -11.72
CA SER A 70 9.31 10.61 -12.29
C SER A 70 8.14 11.34 -11.65
N LEU A 71 7.05 10.62 -11.36
CA LEU A 71 5.88 11.20 -10.71
C LEU A 71 6.19 11.55 -9.25
N VAL A 72 6.90 10.68 -8.54
CA VAL A 72 7.33 10.96 -7.17
C VAL A 72 8.17 12.24 -7.12
N LYS A 73 9.13 12.39 -8.02
CA LYS A 73 9.94 13.59 -8.10
C LYS A 73 9.11 14.84 -8.37
N SER A 74 8.17 14.75 -9.30
CA SER A 74 7.26 15.84 -9.63
C SER A 74 6.42 16.25 -8.45
N MET A 75 5.90 15.28 -7.67
CA MET A 75 5.01 15.50 -6.55
C MET A 75 5.74 15.93 -5.27
N THR A 76 7.07 15.90 -5.26
CA THR A 76 7.87 16.30 -4.09
C THR A 76 8.58 17.63 -4.28
N VAL A 77 8.32 18.35 -5.37
CA VAL A 77 8.86 19.69 -5.61
C VAL A 77 8.40 20.62 -4.48
N GLY A 78 9.34 21.38 -3.93
CA GLY A 78 9.05 22.29 -2.82
C GLY A 78 8.99 21.61 -1.44
N GLY A 79 9.43 20.37 -1.33
CA GLY A 79 9.49 19.65 -0.06
C GLY A 79 8.17 19.08 0.43
N HIS A 80 7.20 18.88 -0.47
CA HIS A 80 5.88 18.35 -0.13
C HIS A 80 5.85 16.82 -0.11
N THR A 81 6.78 16.22 0.63
CA THR A 81 6.79 14.78 0.83
C THR A 81 6.05 14.44 2.12
N PRO A 82 5.13 13.45 2.11
CA PRO A 82 4.47 13.05 3.34
C PRO A 82 5.48 12.50 4.35
N LYS A 83 5.25 12.78 5.62
CA LYS A 83 6.09 12.21 6.68
C LYS A 83 5.96 10.69 6.67
N LYS A 84 7.11 10.00 6.78
CA LYS A 84 7.08 8.56 6.99
C LYS A 84 6.56 8.27 8.39
N VAL A 85 5.42 7.61 8.47
CA VAL A 85 4.84 7.15 9.73
C VAL A 85 4.97 5.63 9.76
N PHE A 86 5.56 5.12 10.82
CA PHE A 86 5.72 3.68 10.99
C PHE A 86 4.35 2.99 10.98
N GLY A 87 4.22 1.94 10.19
CA GLY A 87 2.96 1.20 10.06
C GLY A 87 1.97 1.79 9.07
N GLN A 88 2.34 2.88 8.40
CA GLN A 88 1.55 3.46 7.31
C GLN A 88 2.32 3.38 5.99
N PHE A 89 1.59 3.23 4.90
CA PHE A 89 2.18 3.19 3.56
C PHE A 89 1.70 4.39 2.75
N ALA A 90 2.64 5.21 2.29
CA ALA A 90 2.35 6.39 1.46
C ALA A 90 2.50 6.04 -0.01
N TYR A 91 1.60 6.56 -0.83
CA TYR A 91 1.58 6.35 -2.27
C TYR A 91 0.97 7.57 -2.94
N ILE A 92 1.12 7.66 -4.27
CA ILE A 92 0.47 8.70 -5.04
C ILE A 92 -0.80 8.11 -5.64
N GLU A 93 -1.95 8.65 -5.25
CA GLU A 93 -3.24 8.23 -5.80
C GLU A 93 -3.49 8.96 -7.11
N ILE A 94 -3.96 8.21 -8.11
CA ILE A 94 -4.33 8.74 -9.43
C ILE A 94 -5.85 8.73 -9.50
N PHE A 95 -6.44 9.90 -9.67
CA PHE A 95 -7.90 10.05 -9.73
C PHE A 95 -8.38 9.98 -11.19
N SER A 96 -9.68 9.76 -11.36
CA SER A 96 -10.28 9.56 -12.70
C SER A 96 -10.15 10.77 -13.61
N ASP A 97 -10.03 11.97 -13.06
CA ASP A 97 -9.81 13.20 -13.82
C ASP A 97 -8.33 13.44 -14.18
N GLY A 98 -7.45 12.53 -13.75
CA GLY A 98 -6.02 12.62 -14.02
C GLY A 98 -5.20 13.35 -12.98
N HIS A 99 -5.84 14.02 -12.00
CA HIS A 99 -5.03 14.65 -10.95
C HIS A 99 -4.48 13.60 -9.98
N CYS A 100 -3.39 13.93 -9.31
CA CYS A 100 -2.68 13.04 -8.42
C CYS A 100 -2.49 13.69 -7.05
N GLU A 101 -2.58 12.89 -6.00
CA GLU A 101 -2.38 13.36 -4.64
C GLU A 101 -1.62 12.32 -3.82
N TRP A 102 -0.78 12.78 -2.89
CA TRP A 102 -0.22 11.92 -1.88
C TRP A 102 -1.31 11.45 -0.93
N ARG A 103 -1.32 10.14 -0.66
CA ARG A 103 -2.23 9.48 0.27
C ARG A 103 -1.47 8.45 1.08
N SER A 104 -2.06 8.00 2.16
CA SER A 104 -1.50 6.91 2.95
C SER A 104 -2.61 6.09 3.58
N PHE A 105 -2.31 4.85 3.90
CA PHE A 105 -3.21 3.98 4.66
C PHE A 105 -2.41 3.16 5.66
N ARG A 106 -3.09 2.71 6.71
CA ARG A 106 -2.48 1.82 7.69
C ARG A 106 -2.36 0.42 7.11
N GLU A 107 -1.19 -0.19 7.30
CA GLU A 107 -0.91 -1.52 6.72
C GLU A 107 -1.93 -2.57 7.14
N GLU A 108 -2.40 -2.54 8.40
CA GLU A 108 -3.40 -3.48 8.90
C GLU A 108 -4.78 -3.29 8.25
N ASN A 109 -5.01 -2.17 7.59
CA ASN A 109 -6.27 -1.86 6.92
C ASN A 109 -6.30 -2.28 5.45
N PHE A 110 -5.19 -2.79 4.93
CA PHE A 110 -5.14 -3.31 3.56
C PHE A 110 -6.07 -4.52 3.43
N ILE A 111 -6.86 -4.54 2.34
CA ILE A 111 -7.80 -5.63 2.08
C ILE A 111 -7.30 -6.54 0.98
N GLY A 112 -6.99 -6.00 -0.18
CA GLY A 112 -6.52 -6.82 -1.29
C GLY A 112 -6.34 -6.03 -2.56
N THR A 113 -5.57 -6.60 -3.49
CA THR A 113 -5.31 -6.01 -4.80
C THR A 113 -6.41 -6.43 -5.76
N ILE A 114 -6.87 -5.48 -6.59
CA ILE A 114 -7.80 -5.76 -7.67
C ILE A 114 -6.98 -5.97 -8.94
N GLU A 115 -7.15 -7.13 -9.54
CA GLU A 115 -6.50 -7.41 -10.82
C GLU A 115 -7.34 -6.86 -11.96
N ASN A 116 -6.66 -6.23 -12.89
CA ASN A 116 -7.29 -5.70 -14.10
C ASN A 116 -7.15 -6.69 -15.25
#